data_6be5cd539f504c4b10b1471ba4129f44
#
_entry.id   6be5cd539f504c4b10b1471ba4129f44
#
_cell.length_a   1.000
_cell.length_b   1.000
_cell.length_c   1.000
_cell.angle_alpha   90.00
_cell.angle_beta   90.00
_cell.angle_gamma   90.00
#
_symmetry.space_group_name_H-M   'P 1'
#
loop_
_entity.id
_entity.type
_entity.pdbx_description
1 polymer ?
#
loop_
_entity_poly.entity_id
_entity_poly.type
_entity_poly.pdbx_seq_one_letter_code
_entity_poly.pdbx_strand_id
1 'polypeptide(L)'
;MSTPPSPHVPPIPPIGSGQRVNKRFRSDERVEPAASVPPLPVRERPAPRYQVLDTLRGFAICGILLVNIGDITHLGMGLPFVPRSPSIAENTLYYLVSTRFVPIFAFMFGMSLRFVSDSALKRGQSPWKVVGRRMIALLAIGFLHSLVYSGEVLTEYAVIGLLMLPIVLKAPRLLVAILGVAGTVASFAWGGSGVINVPGLFLLGAAAVAYGLPAYLEHPDRRLVMTTAALALAAVPAVIAQTHETGDPRFEYVGGIAGGIQAAVYICLVALACSWRIRKPIQTCFEPLGRMALTCYVSASFIVAPIGVALHWKESRDVAPLLAVAALVLVVQSIAARLWLRRFRYGPLEWVWRCLTWWTLVDIRRATAADSPGDADAAQARVR
;
A
#
# COMPACT_ATOMS: atom_id res chain seq x y z
N MET A 1 -3.02 55.61 28.35
CA MET A 1 -2.37 54.31 28.24
C MET A 1 -1.30 54.41 27.17
N SER A 2 -0.07 54.46 27.59
CA SER A 2 1.14 54.84 26.88
C SER A 2 1.70 53.67 26.07
N THR A 3 1.99 53.95 24.79
CA THR A 3 2.71 53.06 23.87
C THR A 3 4.20 52.98 24.26
N PRO A 4 4.84 51.82 24.14
CA PRO A 4 6.27 51.66 24.37
C PRO A 4 7.11 52.17 23.17
N PRO A 5 8.35 52.62 23.40
CA PRO A 5 9.21 53.23 22.36
C PRO A 5 9.92 52.17 21.51
N SER A 6 10.13 52.54 20.23
CA SER A 6 10.86 51.77 19.22
C SER A 6 12.38 51.74 19.51
N PRO A 7 13.10 50.66 19.14
CA PRO A 7 14.55 50.58 19.34
C PRO A 7 15.31 51.42 18.32
N HIS A 8 16.31 52.17 18.85
CA HIS A 8 17.29 52.99 18.11
C HIS A 8 18.20 52.10 17.24
N VAL A 9 18.28 52.44 15.93
CA VAL A 9 19.30 51.94 15.01
C VAL A 9 20.42 52.97 14.96
N PRO A 10 21.71 52.60 15.18
CA PRO A 10 22.83 53.53 15.06
C PRO A 10 23.18 53.84 13.61
N PRO A 11 23.68 55.07 13.27
CA PRO A 11 23.99 55.48 11.91
C PRO A 11 25.29 54.87 11.40
N ILE A 12 25.29 54.57 10.10
CA ILE A 12 26.43 54.06 9.30
C ILE A 12 27.40 55.21 9.06
N PRO A 13 28.77 55.06 9.29
CA PRO A 13 29.74 56.09 8.98
C PRO A 13 30.02 56.23 7.50
N PRO A 14 30.41 57.43 7.00
CA PRO A 14 30.62 57.66 5.58
C PRO A 14 31.97 57.10 5.10
N ILE A 15 31.93 56.59 3.84
CA ILE A 15 33.06 56.06 3.12
C ILE A 15 34.01 57.22 2.74
N GLY A 16 35.20 57.22 3.30
CA GLY A 16 36.26 58.16 3.01
C GLY A 16 36.91 57.91 1.64
N SER A 17 37.04 58.96 0.89
CA SER A 17 37.71 59.05 -0.43
C SER A 17 39.24 58.98 -0.32
N GLY A 18 39.83 58.10 -1.12
CA GLY A 18 41.09 58.37 -1.82
C GLY A 18 42.40 58.19 -1.07
N GLN A 19 43.07 57.08 -1.39
CA GLN A 19 44.54 57.11 -1.57
C GLN A 19 44.94 56.05 -2.61
N ARG A 20 45.47 56.53 -3.76
CA ARG A 20 46.15 55.71 -4.75
C ARG A 20 47.52 55.29 -4.20
N VAL A 21 47.70 54.04 -3.91
CA VAL A 21 49.01 53.46 -3.67
C VAL A 21 49.35 52.57 -4.87
N ASN A 22 50.26 53.07 -5.68
CA ASN A 22 50.86 52.42 -6.84
C ASN A 22 51.90 51.40 -6.34
N LYS A 23 51.55 50.13 -6.20
CA LYS A 23 52.53 49.03 -6.02
C LYS A 23 52.51 48.12 -7.25
N ARG A 24 53.62 48.21 -8.03
CA ARG A 24 54.00 47.26 -9.04
C ARG A 24 54.10 45.88 -8.37
N PHE A 25 53.13 45.00 -8.63
CA PHE A 25 53.25 43.57 -8.33
C PHE A 25 53.87 42.87 -9.55
N ARG A 26 54.98 42.18 -9.32
CA ARG A 26 55.63 41.25 -10.23
C ARG A 26 54.64 40.15 -10.57
N SER A 27 54.37 39.98 -11.87
CA SER A 27 53.73 38.82 -12.48
C SER A 27 54.73 37.68 -12.46
N ASP A 28 54.58 36.71 -11.59
CA ASP A 28 55.01 35.30 -11.75
C ASP A 28 54.68 34.48 -10.51
N GLU A 29 53.39 34.35 -10.20
CA GLU A 29 52.87 33.20 -9.43
C GLU A 29 51.70 32.65 -10.21
N ARG A 30 51.90 31.47 -10.86
CA ARG A 30 50.81 30.67 -11.40
C ARG A 30 49.95 30.23 -10.22
N VAL A 31 48.80 30.86 -10.06
CA VAL A 31 47.76 30.35 -9.20
C VAL A 31 47.25 29.07 -9.86
N GLU A 32 47.62 27.93 -9.31
CA GLU A 32 47.00 26.67 -9.70
C GLU A 32 45.49 26.80 -9.44
N PRO A 33 44.62 26.40 -10.39
CA PRO A 33 43.18 26.41 -10.16
C PRO A 33 42.91 25.46 -9.00
N ALA A 34 42.35 26.00 -7.91
CA ALA A 34 41.89 25.22 -6.77
C ALA A 34 41.11 24.01 -7.26
N ALA A 35 41.61 22.81 -6.95
CA ALA A 35 40.97 21.57 -7.29
C ALA A 35 39.46 21.67 -6.88
N SER A 36 38.60 21.61 -7.87
CA SER A 36 37.15 21.65 -7.64
C SER A 36 36.80 20.51 -6.70
N VAL A 37 36.46 20.85 -5.46
CA VAL A 37 35.90 19.87 -4.49
C VAL A 37 34.71 19.25 -5.17
N PRO A 38 34.68 17.94 -5.38
CA PRO A 38 33.52 17.30 -5.98
C PRO A 38 32.30 17.60 -5.12
N PRO A 39 31.15 17.98 -5.71
CA PRO A 39 29.95 18.28 -4.95
C PRO A 39 29.61 17.06 -4.10
N LEU A 40 29.44 17.29 -2.79
CA LEU A 40 29.02 16.26 -1.85
C LEU A 40 27.78 15.55 -2.40
N PRO A 41 27.71 14.21 -2.37
CA PRO A 41 26.56 13.50 -2.88
C PRO A 41 25.32 14.03 -2.17
N VAL A 42 24.41 14.64 -2.95
CA VAL A 42 23.12 15.13 -2.45
C VAL A 42 22.41 13.92 -1.86
N ARG A 43 22.34 13.84 -0.55
CA ARG A 43 21.63 12.79 0.19
C ARG A 43 20.17 12.93 -0.21
N GLU A 44 19.72 12.13 -1.19
CA GLU A 44 18.33 12.11 -1.61
C GLU A 44 17.46 11.87 -0.38
N ARG A 45 16.55 12.79 -0.11
CA ARG A 45 15.55 12.59 0.94
C ARG A 45 14.75 11.36 0.59
N PRO A 46 14.59 10.39 1.50
CA PRO A 46 13.75 9.22 1.25
C PRO A 46 12.37 9.67 0.79
N ALA A 47 11.82 9.00 -0.21
CA ALA A 47 10.46 9.28 -0.67
C ALA A 47 9.49 9.24 0.52
N PRO A 48 8.51 10.16 0.60
CA PRO A 48 7.56 10.21 1.70
C PRO A 48 6.85 8.86 1.82
N ARG A 49 6.84 8.30 3.02
CA ARG A 49 6.16 7.06 3.33
C ARG A 49 4.80 7.39 3.93
N TYR A 50 3.76 6.91 3.29
CA TYR A 50 2.38 7.08 3.73
C TYR A 50 1.99 5.94 4.67
N GLN A 51 1.90 6.22 5.98
CA GLN A 51 1.53 5.23 6.99
C GLN A 51 0.09 4.75 6.85
N VAL A 52 -0.81 5.63 6.40
CA VAL A 52 -2.20 5.29 6.10
C VAL A 52 -2.31 4.18 5.06
N LEU A 53 -1.45 4.19 4.03
CA LEU A 53 -1.47 3.14 3.00
C LEU A 53 -0.98 1.79 3.51
N ASP A 54 0.04 1.78 4.39
CA ASP A 54 0.48 0.55 5.04
C ASP A 54 -0.62 0.00 5.96
N THR A 55 -1.29 0.86 6.71
CA THR A 55 -2.43 0.50 7.57
C THR A 55 -3.61 -0.03 6.77
N LEU A 56 -3.97 0.65 5.67
CA LEU A 56 -5.05 0.24 4.77
C LEU A 56 -4.76 -1.13 4.13
N ARG A 57 -3.51 -1.37 3.74
CA ARG A 57 -3.08 -2.67 3.19
C ARG A 57 -3.21 -3.78 4.23
N GLY A 58 -2.84 -3.51 5.49
CA GLY A 58 -3.00 -4.46 6.59
C GLY A 58 -4.47 -4.77 6.90
N PHE A 59 -5.32 -3.74 6.89
CA PHE A 59 -6.76 -3.92 7.01
C PHE A 59 -7.34 -4.76 5.85
N ALA A 60 -6.90 -4.48 4.62
CA ALA A 60 -7.34 -5.24 3.45
C ALA A 60 -6.91 -6.72 3.51
N ILE A 61 -5.70 -7.03 3.96
CA ILE A 61 -5.22 -8.42 4.13
C ILE A 61 -6.05 -9.19 5.15
N CYS A 62 -6.46 -8.55 6.25
CA CYS A 62 -7.35 -9.18 7.22
C CYS A 62 -8.69 -9.58 6.57
N GLY A 63 -9.29 -8.66 5.81
CA GLY A 63 -10.55 -8.96 5.12
C GLY A 63 -10.38 -10.01 4.00
N ILE A 64 -9.27 -9.99 3.27
CA ILE A 64 -8.99 -10.98 2.22
C ILE A 64 -8.89 -12.40 2.80
N LEU A 65 -8.26 -12.57 3.98
CA LEU A 65 -8.26 -13.88 4.62
C LEU A 65 -9.69 -14.34 4.98
N LEU A 66 -10.52 -13.45 5.50
CA LEU A 66 -11.92 -13.76 5.83
C LEU A 66 -12.76 -14.12 4.59
N VAL A 67 -12.47 -13.51 3.43
CA VAL A 67 -13.11 -13.85 2.16
C VAL A 67 -12.67 -15.24 1.68
N ASN A 68 -11.38 -15.52 1.77
CA ASN A 68 -10.77 -16.68 1.09
C ASN A 68 -10.72 -17.94 1.97
N ILE A 69 -10.86 -17.82 3.29
CA ILE A 69 -10.63 -18.96 4.19
C ILE A 69 -11.58 -20.13 3.92
N GLY A 70 -12.85 -19.86 3.57
CA GLY A 70 -13.81 -20.88 3.19
C GLY A 70 -13.40 -21.63 1.93
N ASP A 71 -12.93 -20.90 0.92
CA ASP A 71 -12.46 -21.46 -0.35
C ASP A 71 -11.14 -22.25 -0.17
N ILE A 72 -10.19 -21.70 0.60
CA ILE A 72 -8.91 -22.36 0.92
C ILE A 72 -9.13 -23.71 1.63
N THR A 73 -10.10 -23.78 2.51
CA THR A 73 -10.40 -24.97 3.31
C THR A 73 -11.45 -25.88 2.70
N HIS A 74 -12.00 -25.50 1.54
CA HIS A 74 -13.09 -26.21 0.86
C HIS A 74 -14.31 -26.42 1.78
N LEU A 75 -14.66 -25.44 2.63
CA LEU A 75 -15.75 -25.54 3.60
C LEU A 75 -17.04 -26.02 2.93
N GLY A 76 -17.57 -27.15 3.39
CA GLY A 76 -18.85 -27.70 2.93
C GLY A 76 -18.87 -28.32 1.53
N MET A 77 -17.74 -28.29 0.78
CA MET A 77 -17.71 -28.81 -0.59
C MET A 77 -17.93 -30.32 -0.69
N GLY A 78 -17.75 -31.08 0.40
CA GLY A 78 -18.04 -32.51 0.48
C GLY A 78 -19.50 -32.85 0.80
N LEU A 79 -20.33 -31.85 1.09
CA LEU A 79 -21.70 -32.04 1.51
C LEU A 79 -22.69 -31.74 0.37
N PRO A 80 -23.81 -32.48 0.28
CA PRO A 80 -24.86 -32.19 -0.69
C PRO A 80 -25.43 -30.78 -0.43
N PHE A 81 -25.83 -30.09 -1.51
CA PHE A 81 -26.52 -28.81 -1.33
C PHE A 81 -27.89 -29.02 -0.64
N VAL A 82 -28.06 -28.42 0.53
CA VAL A 82 -29.33 -28.38 1.25
C VAL A 82 -29.67 -26.92 1.53
N PRO A 83 -30.79 -26.41 1.03
CA PRO A 83 -31.24 -25.05 1.36
C PRO A 83 -31.41 -24.89 2.89
N ARG A 84 -30.78 -23.84 3.43
CA ARG A 84 -30.88 -23.49 4.85
C ARG A 84 -30.80 -21.98 5.03
N SER A 85 -31.35 -21.48 6.13
CA SER A 85 -31.13 -20.08 6.48
C SER A 85 -29.68 -19.85 6.88
N PRO A 86 -29.03 -18.78 6.36
CA PRO A 86 -27.67 -18.46 6.75
C PRO A 86 -27.61 -18.03 8.22
N SER A 87 -26.51 -18.41 8.88
CA SER A 87 -26.21 -17.97 10.25
C SER A 87 -25.90 -16.46 10.32
N ILE A 88 -25.88 -15.89 11.51
CA ILE A 88 -25.47 -14.49 11.73
C ILE A 88 -24.04 -14.26 11.20
N ALA A 89 -23.14 -15.23 11.40
CA ALA A 89 -21.77 -15.14 10.94
C ALA A 89 -21.69 -15.11 9.41
N GLU A 90 -22.45 -15.96 8.72
CA GLU A 90 -22.52 -15.98 7.25
C GLU A 90 -23.09 -14.67 6.71
N ASN A 91 -24.18 -14.17 7.31
CA ASN A 91 -24.75 -12.87 6.94
C ASN A 91 -23.75 -11.71 7.16
N THR A 92 -22.98 -11.75 8.27
CA THR A 92 -21.95 -10.75 8.53
C THR A 92 -20.86 -10.79 7.45
N LEU A 93 -20.37 -11.97 7.07
CA LEU A 93 -19.42 -12.13 5.99
C LEU A 93 -20.02 -11.66 4.65
N TYR A 94 -21.24 -12.01 4.36
CA TYR A 94 -21.96 -11.66 3.13
C TYR A 94 -22.07 -10.14 2.95
N TYR A 95 -22.55 -9.42 3.98
CA TYR A 95 -22.85 -7.99 3.87
C TYR A 95 -21.66 -7.07 4.17
N LEU A 96 -20.65 -7.51 4.94
CA LEU A 96 -19.57 -6.63 5.39
C LEU A 96 -18.18 -7.04 4.89
N VAL A 97 -18.02 -8.27 4.37
CA VAL A 97 -16.69 -8.78 4.02
C VAL A 97 -16.59 -9.15 2.55
N SER A 98 -17.49 -10.00 2.05
CA SER A 98 -17.49 -10.46 0.66
C SER A 98 -17.59 -9.28 -0.31
N THR A 99 -16.80 -9.30 -1.37
CA THR A 99 -16.72 -8.25 -2.42
C THR A 99 -16.16 -6.88 -2.01
N ARG A 100 -15.80 -6.64 -0.72
CA ARG A 100 -15.34 -5.34 -0.22
C ARG A 100 -13.82 -5.19 -0.24
N PHE A 101 -13.08 -6.23 0.06
CA PHE A 101 -11.64 -6.16 0.30
C PHE A 101 -10.79 -6.35 -0.96
N VAL A 102 -11.25 -7.14 -1.91
CA VAL A 102 -10.58 -7.32 -3.21
C VAL A 102 -10.47 -5.99 -3.97
N PRO A 103 -11.54 -5.16 -4.08
CA PRO A 103 -11.43 -3.83 -4.70
C PRO A 103 -10.44 -2.90 -4.00
N ILE A 104 -10.37 -2.89 -2.66
CA ILE A 104 -9.40 -2.10 -1.91
C ILE A 104 -7.99 -2.53 -2.30
N PHE A 105 -7.73 -3.84 -2.32
CA PHE A 105 -6.41 -4.38 -2.63
C PHE A 105 -6.01 -4.12 -4.08
N ALA A 106 -6.92 -4.30 -5.04
CA ALA A 106 -6.70 -3.98 -6.45
C ALA A 106 -6.38 -2.49 -6.66
N PHE A 107 -7.15 -1.60 -6.05
CA PHE A 107 -6.90 -0.16 -6.09
C PHE A 107 -5.51 0.21 -5.54
N MET A 108 -5.12 -0.35 -4.40
CA MET A 108 -3.79 -0.12 -3.81
C MET A 108 -2.67 -0.70 -4.66
N PHE A 109 -2.94 -1.80 -5.36
CA PHE A 109 -1.98 -2.38 -6.29
C PHE A 109 -1.73 -1.45 -7.48
N GLY A 110 -2.78 -0.83 -8.03
CA GLY A 110 -2.67 0.23 -9.03
C GLY A 110 -1.84 1.42 -8.55
N MET A 111 -2.04 1.87 -7.30
CA MET A 111 -1.15 2.87 -6.69
C MET A 111 0.31 2.42 -6.67
N SER A 112 0.55 1.14 -6.33
CA SER A 112 1.90 0.57 -6.30
C SER A 112 2.58 0.56 -7.67
N LEU A 113 1.85 0.30 -8.75
CA LEU A 113 2.37 0.40 -10.12
C LEU A 113 2.91 1.81 -10.40
N ARG A 114 2.14 2.83 -10.06
CA ARG A 114 2.55 4.23 -10.27
C ARG A 114 3.74 4.61 -9.38
N PHE A 115 3.72 4.29 -8.08
CA PHE A 115 4.84 4.58 -7.18
C PHE A 115 6.15 3.94 -7.64
N VAL A 116 6.12 2.69 -8.09
CA VAL A 116 7.32 2.00 -8.58
C VAL A 116 7.80 2.61 -9.89
N SER A 117 6.88 2.98 -10.79
CA SER A 117 7.20 3.66 -12.05
C SER A 117 7.87 5.00 -11.81
N ASP A 118 7.31 5.84 -10.93
CA ASP A 118 7.86 7.15 -10.58
C ASP A 118 9.23 7.00 -9.87
N SER A 119 9.39 5.97 -9.03
CA SER A 119 10.66 5.68 -8.36
C SER A 119 11.73 5.20 -9.34
N ALA A 120 11.36 4.45 -10.39
CA ALA A 120 12.26 4.03 -11.43
C ALA A 120 12.78 5.23 -12.24
N LEU A 121 11.87 6.14 -12.65
CA LEU A 121 12.22 7.38 -13.35
C LEU A 121 13.18 8.24 -12.53
N LYS A 122 12.90 8.46 -11.24
CA LYS A 122 13.78 9.24 -10.34
C LYS A 122 15.18 8.65 -10.21
N ARG A 123 15.34 7.35 -10.41
CA ARG A 123 16.63 6.65 -10.38
C ARG A 123 17.28 6.51 -11.75
N GLY A 124 16.76 7.15 -12.78
CA GLY A 124 17.26 7.03 -14.15
C GLY A 124 17.09 5.64 -14.76
N GLN A 125 16.22 4.80 -14.17
CA GLN A 125 15.95 3.46 -14.66
C GLN A 125 14.67 3.43 -15.51
N SER A 126 14.61 2.50 -16.48
CA SER A 126 13.42 2.31 -17.30
C SER A 126 12.26 1.73 -16.48
N PRO A 127 11.12 2.44 -16.35
CA PRO A 127 9.94 1.93 -15.64
C PRO A 127 9.43 0.61 -16.23
N TRP A 128 9.53 0.43 -17.54
CA TRP A 128 9.16 -0.81 -18.22
C TRP A 128 9.92 -2.02 -17.69
N LYS A 129 11.26 -1.88 -17.55
CA LYS A 129 12.10 -2.96 -17.03
C LYS A 129 11.84 -3.24 -15.56
N VAL A 130 11.73 -2.18 -14.74
CA VAL A 130 11.54 -2.32 -13.28
C VAL A 130 10.17 -2.90 -12.96
N VAL A 131 9.10 -2.34 -13.55
CA VAL A 131 7.73 -2.83 -13.28
C VAL A 131 7.52 -4.19 -13.96
N GLY A 132 8.06 -4.40 -15.17
CA GLY A 132 7.99 -5.70 -15.84
C GLY A 132 8.59 -6.83 -14.98
N ARG A 133 9.82 -6.64 -14.45
CA ARG A 133 10.45 -7.60 -13.52
C ARG A 133 9.60 -7.82 -12.27
N ARG A 134 9.02 -6.74 -11.73
CA ARG A 134 8.14 -6.81 -10.58
C ARG A 134 6.92 -7.68 -10.84
N MET A 135 6.28 -7.54 -12.00
CA MET A 135 5.12 -8.35 -12.39
C MET A 135 5.50 -9.80 -12.70
N ILE A 136 6.62 -10.03 -13.39
CA ILE A 136 7.12 -11.39 -13.65
C ILE A 136 7.46 -12.12 -12.34
N ALA A 137 8.10 -11.44 -11.40
CA ALA A 137 8.38 -12.02 -10.09
C ALA A 137 7.07 -12.33 -9.32
N LEU A 138 6.07 -11.44 -9.41
CA LEU A 138 4.76 -11.68 -8.81
C LEU A 138 4.03 -12.86 -9.46
N LEU A 139 4.11 -12.97 -10.79
CA LEU A 139 3.56 -14.10 -11.55
C LEU A 139 4.16 -15.43 -11.09
N ALA A 140 5.48 -15.47 -10.89
CA ALA A 140 6.15 -16.67 -10.39
C ALA A 140 5.72 -17.02 -8.96
N ILE A 141 5.58 -16.01 -8.07
CA ILE A 141 5.08 -16.22 -6.70
C ILE A 141 3.63 -16.69 -6.74
N GLY A 142 2.77 -16.09 -7.56
CA GLY A 142 1.37 -16.47 -7.74
C GLY A 142 1.24 -17.90 -8.26
N PHE A 143 2.01 -18.25 -9.29
CA PHE A 143 2.03 -19.62 -9.82
C PHE A 143 2.42 -20.66 -8.75
N LEU A 144 3.44 -20.39 -7.95
CA LEU A 144 3.81 -21.28 -6.84
C LEU A 144 2.71 -21.33 -5.76
N HIS A 145 2.04 -20.21 -5.50
CA HIS A 145 0.96 -20.15 -4.53
C HIS A 145 -0.30 -20.87 -5.02
N SER A 146 -0.58 -20.88 -6.34
CA SER A 146 -1.73 -21.59 -6.92
C SER A 146 -1.68 -23.11 -6.72
N LEU A 147 -0.50 -23.68 -6.45
CA LEU A 147 -0.36 -25.10 -6.10
C LEU A 147 -1.01 -25.43 -4.75
N VAL A 148 -1.20 -24.44 -3.87
CA VAL A 148 -1.83 -24.59 -2.55
C VAL A 148 -3.24 -24.04 -2.54
N TYR A 149 -3.47 -22.96 -3.26
CA TYR A 149 -4.76 -22.28 -3.31
C TYR A 149 -5.08 -21.83 -4.75
N SER A 150 -6.01 -22.51 -5.39
CA SER A 150 -6.40 -22.25 -6.79
C SER A 150 -7.13 -20.94 -7.02
N GLY A 151 -7.76 -20.36 -5.98
CA GLY A 151 -8.42 -19.04 -6.01
C GLY A 151 -7.48 -17.87 -5.74
N GLU A 152 -6.15 -18.04 -5.95
CA GLU A 152 -5.17 -16.99 -5.72
C GLU A 152 -5.29 -15.88 -6.79
N VAL A 153 -5.05 -14.65 -6.39
CA VAL A 153 -5.24 -13.47 -7.26
C VAL A 153 -3.92 -12.82 -7.75
N LEU A 154 -2.75 -13.29 -7.27
CA LEU A 154 -1.46 -12.67 -7.60
C LEU A 154 -1.09 -12.85 -9.07
N THR A 155 -1.40 -14.03 -9.65
CA THR A 155 -1.21 -14.33 -11.06
C THR A 155 -2.04 -13.39 -11.93
N GLU A 156 -3.32 -13.23 -11.61
CA GLU A 156 -4.24 -12.31 -12.31
C GLU A 156 -3.74 -10.86 -12.23
N TYR A 157 -3.33 -10.42 -11.03
CA TYR A 157 -2.80 -9.08 -10.81
C TYR A 157 -1.49 -8.83 -11.57
N ALA A 158 -0.63 -9.84 -11.69
CA ALA A 158 0.60 -9.74 -12.45
C ALA A 158 0.33 -9.57 -13.95
N VAL A 159 -0.56 -10.38 -14.50
CA VAL A 159 -0.95 -10.31 -15.93
C VAL A 159 -1.64 -8.99 -16.23
N ILE A 160 -2.66 -8.61 -15.44
CA ILE A 160 -3.39 -7.37 -15.64
C ILE A 160 -2.46 -6.16 -15.43
N GLY A 161 -1.55 -6.22 -14.46
CA GLY A 161 -0.55 -5.18 -14.22
C GLY A 161 0.36 -4.95 -15.43
N LEU A 162 0.77 -6.02 -16.13
CA LEU A 162 1.53 -5.93 -17.40
C LEU A 162 0.68 -5.30 -18.51
N LEU A 163 -0.58 -5.71 -18.63
CA LEU A 163 -1.50 -5.17 -19.65
C LEU A 163 -1.83 -3.69 -19.42
N MET A 164 -1.96 -3.24 -18.17
CA MET A 164 -2.27 -1.84 -17.85
C MET A 164 -1.03 -0.94 -17.85
N LEU A 165 0.17 -1.51 -17.79
CA LEU A 165 1.43 -0.75 -17.73
C LEU A 165 1.61 0.25 -18.89
N PRO A 166 1.32 -0.08 -20.17
CA PRO A 166 1.39 0.89 -21.27
C PRO A 166 0.55 2.13 -21.03
N ILE A 167 -0.67 1.96 -20.53
CA ILE A 167 -1.61 3.05 -20.26
C ILE A 167 -1.07 3.90 -19.10
N VAL A 168 -0.65 3.29 -18.01
CA VAL A 168 -0.11 3.98 -16.83
C VAL A 168 1.13 4.82 -17.16
N LEU A 169 1.99 4.35 -18.09
CA LEU A 169 3.25 5.01 -18.42
C LEU A 169 3.14 6.05 -19.53
N LYS A 170 2.27 5.84 -20.52
CA LYS A 170 2.23 6.68 -21.73
C LYS A 170 1.03 7.63 -21.78
N ALA A 171 -0.09 7.26 -21.14
CA ALA A 171 -1.30 8.09 -21.22
C ALA A 171 -1.22 9.30 -20.27
N PRO A 172 -1.79 10.44 -20.68
CA PRO A 172 -1.92 11.60 -19.81
C PRO A 172 -2.78 11.24 -18.57
N ARG A 173 -2.43 11.84 -17.43
CA ARG A 173 -3.08 11.53 -16.13
C ARG A 173 -4.62 11.59 -16.17
N LEU A 174 -5.18 12.52 -16.96
CA LEU A 174 -6.62 12.66 -17.12
C LEU A 174 -7.24 11.45 -17.83
N LEU A 175 -6.59 10.95 -18.89
CA LEU A 175 -7.08 9.76 -19.61
C LEU A 175 -7.00 8.52 -18.71
N VAL A 176 -5.92 8.36 -17.93
CA VAL A 176 -5.80 7.26 -16.95
C VAL A 176 -6.94 7.33 -15.92
N ALA A 177 -7.28 8.54 -15.44
CA ALA A 177 -8.39 8.74 -14.51
C ALA A 177 -9.75 8.42 -15.15
N ILE A 178 -10.01 8.91 -16.37
CA ILE A 178 -11.26 8.63 -17.08
C ILE A 178 -11.43 7.13 -17.33
N LEU A 179 -10.38 6.46 -17.84
CA LEU A 179 -10.42 5.02 -18.08
C LEU A 179 -10.54 4.23 -16.76
N GLY A 180 -9.89 4.70 -15.69
CA GLY A 180 -10.01 4.12 -14.37
C GLY A 180 -11.42 4.21 -13.79
N VAL A 181 -12.04 5.40 -13.84
CA VAL A 181 -13.42 5.59 -13.37
C VAL A 181 -14.40 4.82 -14.25
N ALA A 182 -14.35 5.03 -15.58
CA ALA A 182 -15.27 4.39 -16.51
C ALA A 182 -15.15 2.85 -16.45
N GLY A 183 -13.92 2.31 -16.44
CA GLY A 183 -13.67 0.88 -16.34
C GLY A 183 -14.15 0.30 -15.00
N THR A 184 -13.95 1.02 -13.90
CA THR A 184 -14.45 0.59 -12.57
C THR A 184 -15.98 0.59 -12.55
N VAL A 185 -16.62 1.68 -12.97
CA VAL A 185 -18.09 1.77 -12.98
C VAL A 185 -18.69 0.72 -13.91
N ALA A 186 -18.17 0.60 -15.14
CA ALA A 186 -18.67 -0.37 -16.11
C ALA A 186 -18.51 -1.81 -15.63
N SER A 187 -17.36 -2.14 -15.01
CA SER A 187 -17.12 -3.52 -14.53
C SER A 187 -18.06 -3.91 -13.38
N PHE A 188 -18.33 -3.01 -12.44
CA PHE A 188 -19.31 -3.28 -11.37
C PHE A 188 -20.74 -3.33 -11.89
N ALA A 189 -21.08 -2.52 -12.89
CA ALA A 189 -22.41 -2.52 -13.49
C ALA A 189 -22.67 -3.75 -14.40
N TRP A 190 -21.62 -4.38 -14.92
CA TRP A 190 -21.75 -5.49 -15.88
C TRP A 190 -21.51 -6.87 -15.27
N GLY A 191 -20.53 -7.01 -14.39
CA GLY A 191 -19.99 -8.31 -13.98
C GLY A 191 -19.94 -8.58 -12.48
N GLY A 192 -20.62 -7.79 -11.66
CA GLY A 192 -20.56 -7.97 -10.20
C GLY A 192 -19.16 -7.65 -9.65
N SER A 193 -18.53 -8.59 -8.94
CA SER A 193 -17.21 -8.42 -8.34
C SER A 193 -16.28 -9.56 -8.74
N GLY A 194 -15.04 -9.25 -9.09
CA GLY A 194 -14.06 -10.26 -9.47
C GLY A 194 -12.92 -9.69 -10.29
N VAL A 195 -12.28 -10.53 -11.09
CA VAL A 195 -11.13 -10.16 -11.94
C VAL A 195 -11.45 -9.06 -12.94
N ILE A 196 -12.70 -8.97 -13.39
CA ILE A 196 -13.17 -7.95 -14.35
C ILE A 196 -13.05 -6.51 -13.80
N ASN A 197 -13.08 -6.34 -12.49
CA ASN A 197 -12.94 -5.03 -11.84
C ASN A 197 -11.48 -4.56 -11.74
N VAL A 198 -10.52 -5.50 -11.83
CA VAL A 198 -9.11 -5.22 -11.56
C VAL A 198 -8.51 -4.19 -12.52
N PRO A 199 -8.72 -4.26 -13.86
CA PRO A 199 -8.17 -3.26 -14.79
C PRO A 199 -8.58 -1.83 -14.46
N GLY A 200 -9.88 -1.60 -14.23
CA GLY A 200 -10.42 -0.30 -13.86
C GLY A 200 -9.84 0.21 -12.54
N LEU A 201 -9.81 -0.63 -11.52
CA LEU A 201 -9.28 -0.30 -10.20
C LEU A 201 -7.77 -0.05 -10.24
N PHE A 202 -7.00 -0.75 -11.08
CA PHE A 202 -5.57 -0.48 -11.25
C PHE A 202 -5.33 0.90 -11.86
N LEU A 203 -6.05 1.25 -12.92
CA LEU A 203 -5.96 2.57 -13.53
C LEU A 203 -6.43 3.67 -12.57
N LEU A 204 -7.51 3.43 -11.84
CA LEU A 204 -8.01 4.36 -10.82
C LEU A 204 -6.98 4.57 -9.70
N GLY A 205 -6.34 3.50 -9.22
CA GLY A 205 -5.26 3.58 -8.24
C GLY A 205 -4.03 4.34 -8.75
N ALA A 206 -3.62 4.08 -9.99
CA ALA A 206 -2.51 4.80 -10.62
C ALA A 206 -2.84 6.29 -10.79
N ALA A 207 -4.05 6.63 -11.21
CA ALA A 207 -4.54 8.01 -11.29
C ALA A 207 -4.58 8.68 -9.91
N ALA A 208 -5.04 7.98 -8.88
CA ALA A 208 -5.10 8.49 -7.51
C ALA A 208 -3.74 8.98 -7.01
N VAL A 209 -2.65 8.26 -7.32
CA VAL A 209 -1.28 8.72 -7.03
C VAL A 209 -0.93 9.97 -7.82
N ALA A 210 -1.24 10.00 -9.12
CA ALA A 210 -0.94 11.15 -9.98
C ALA A 210 -1.69 12.43 -9.58
N TYR A 211 -2.82 12.29 -8.86
CA TYR A 211 -3.61 13.40 -8.30
C TYR A 211 -3.36 13.64 -6.81
N GLY A 212 -2.37 12.97 -6.18
CA GLY A 212 -1.96 13.24 -4.81
C GLY A 212 -2.87 12.66 -3.73
N LEU A 213 -3.78 11.73 -4.07
CA LEU A 213 -4.67 11.11 -3.08
C LEU A 213 -3.94 10.47 -1.89
N PRO A 214 -2.75 9.83 -2.02
CA PRO A 214 -2.02 9.29 -0.87
C PRO A 214 -1.68 10.33 0.19
N ALA A 215 -1.24 11.52 -0.23
CA ALA A 215 -0.94 12.63 0.68
C ALA A 215 -2.20 13.18 1.35
N TYR A 216 -3.31 13.24 0.60
CA TYR A 216 -4.60 13.66 1.13
C TYR A 216 -5.16 12.68 2.17
N LEU A 217 -5.04 11.38 1.93
CA LEU A 217 -5.46 10.36 2.90
C LEU A 217 -4.59 10.35 4.17
N GLU A 218 -3.30 10.71 4.07
CA GLU A 218 -2.41 10.84 5.24
C GLU A 218 -2.79 12.03 6.12
N HIS A 219 -3.27 13.13 5.52
CA HIS A 219 -3.66 14.37 6.19
C HIS A 219 -5.05 14.82 5.75
N PRO A 220 -6.12 14.08 6.12
CA PRO A 220 -7.47 14.37 5.66
C PRO A 220 -8.04 15.63 6.30
N ASP A 221 -8.87 16.34 5.54
CA ASP A 221 -9.64 17.48 5.99
C ASP A 221 -11.13 17.13 6.18
N ARG A 222 -11.96 18.15 6.48
CA ARG A 222 -13.40 18.00 6.64
C ARG A 222 -14.09 17.42 5.40
N ARG A 223 -13.51 17.59 4.20
CA ARG A 223 -14.09 17.07 2.96
C ARG A 223 -14.09 15.55 2.95
N LEU A 224 -13.06 14.90 3.52
CA LEU A 224 -13.06 13.44 3.63
C LEU A 224 -14.20 12.94 4.52
N VAL A 225 -14.51 13.64 5.62
CA VAL A 225 -15.67 13.30 6.48
C VAL A 225 -16.98 13.39 5.67
N MET A 226 -17.16 14.49 4.92
CA MET A 226 -18.35 14.68 4.07
C MET A 226 -18.44 13.61 2.97
N THR A 227 -17.32 13.29 2.31
CA THR A 227 -17.26 12.23 1.29
C THR A 227 -17.59 10.88 1.90
N THR A 228 -17.05 10.58 3.09
CA THR A 228 -17.36 9.33 3.81
C THR A 228 -18.85 9.23 4.13
N ALA A 229 -19.45 10.31 4.63
CA ALA A 229 -20.88 10.35 4.93
C ALA A 229 -21.73 10.18 3.67
N ALA A 230 -21.38 10.84 2.56
CA ALA A 230 -22.07 10.71 1.29
C ALA A 230 -21.98 9.27 0.73
N LEU A 231 -20.78 8.67 0.76
CA LEU A 231 -20.59 7.28 0.33
C LEU A 231 -21.33 6.30 1.24
N ALA A 232 -21.32 6.52 2.56
CA ALA A 232 -22.04 5.68 3.49
C ALA A 232 -23.56 5.76 3.26
N LEU A 233 -24.08 6.98 2.98
CA LEU A 233 -25.50 7.16 2.62
C LEU A 233 -25.83 6.45 1.29
N ALA A 234 -24.93 6.54 0.28
CA ALA A 234 -25.12 5.84 -0.99
C ALA A 234 -25.01 4.31 -0.86
N ALA A 235 -24.27 3.80 0.13
CA ALA A 235 -24.19 2.36 0.40
C ALA A 235 -25.50 1.78 0.94
N VAL A 236 -26.32 2.57 1.65
CA VAL A 236 -27.58 2.10 2.25
C VAL A 236 -28.52 1.46 1.23
N PRO A 237 -28.95 2.18 0.16
CA PRO A 237 -29.86 1.58 -0.82
C PRO A 237 -29.21 0.39 -1.57
N ALA A 238 -27.92 0.40 -1.80
CA ALA A 238 -27.22 -0.72 -2.43
C ALA A 238 -27.22 -1.98 -1.54
N VAL A 239 -27.01 -1.82 -0.23
CA VAL A 239 -27.08 -2.94 0.73
C VAL A 239 -28.51 -3.42 0.88
N ILE A 240 -29.51 -2.52 0.91
CA ILE A 240 -30.93 -2.89 0.95
C ILE A 240 -31.27 -3.70 -0.31
N ALA A 241 -30.88 -3.23 -1.49
CA ALA A 241 -31.09 -3.99 -2.73
C ALA A 241 -30.42 -5.38 -2.69
N GLN A 242 -29.22 -5.47 -2.10
CA GLN A 242 -28.52 -6.75 -1.93
C GLN A 242 -29.29 -7.75 -1.05
N THR A 243 -30.18 -7.31 -0.16
CA THR A 243 -31.01 -8.23 0.63
C THR A 243 -32.05 -8.99 -0.19
N HIS A 244 -32.31 -8.56 -1.41
CA HIS A 244 -33.21 -9.24 -2.35
C HIS A 244 -32.48 -10.25 -3.24
N GLU A 245 -31.15 -10.30 -3.21
CA GLU A 245 -30.36 -11.31 -3.91
C GLU A 245 -30.18 -12.56 -3.03
N THR A 246 -30.15 -13.74 -3.67
CA THR A 246 -30.02 -15.03 -2.98
C THR A 246 -28.73 -15.76 -3.34
N GLY A 247 -27.98 -15.24 -4.30
CA GLY A 247 -26.74 -15.83 -4.82
C GLY A 247 -25.48 -15.42 -4.05
N ASP A 248 -24.34 -15.89 -4.52
CA ASP A 248 -23.04 -15.44 -4.03
C ASP A 248 -22.80 -13.99 -4.50
N PRO A 249 -22.57 -13.02 -3.59
CA PRO A 249 -22.42 -11.60 -3.94
C PRO A 249 -21.23 -11.31 -4.86
N ARG A 250 -20.32 -12.27 -5.03
CA ARG A 250 -19.19 -12.15 -5.97
C ARG A 250 -19.64 -12.21 -7.42
N PHE A 251 -20.75 -12.88 -7.70
CA PHE A 251 -21.30 -13.09 -9.04
C PHE A 251 -22.57 -12.31 -9.32
N GLU A 252 -23.10 -11.59 -8.30
CA GLU A 252 -24.30 -10.77 -8.40
C GLU A 252 -23.97 -9.29 -8.62
N TYR A 253 -24.74 -8.61 -9.48
CA TYR A 253 -24.47 -7.19 -9.80
C TYR A 253 -24.61 -6.28 -8.60
N VAL A 254 -25.68 -6.45 -7.84
CA VAL A 254 -26.00 -5.57 -6.72
C VAL A 254 -25.02 -5.81 -5.58
N GLY A 255 -24.66 -7.08 -5.32
CA GLY A 255 -23.63 -7.45 -4.37
C GLY A 255 -22.26 -6.84 -4.73
N GLY A 256 -21.94 -6.81 -6.02
CA GLY A 256 -20.74 -6.14 -6.55
C GLY A 256 -20.76 -4.63 -6.32
N ILE A 257 -21.85 -3.95 -6.72
CA ILE A 257 -22.02 -2.49 -6.56
C ILE A 257 -21.96 -2.10 -5.07
N ALA A 258 -22.72 -2.80 -4.21
CA ALA A 258 -22.70 -2.57 -2.77
C ALA A 258 -21.27 -2.73 -2.21
N GLY A 259 -20.56 -3.79 -2.64
CA GLY A 259 -19.17 -4.04 -2.26
C GLY A 259 -18.22 -2.94 -2.69
N GLY A 260 -18.33 -2.44 -3.92
CA GLY A 260 -17.50 -1.35 -4.44
C GLY A 260 -17.71 -0.04 -3.67
N ILE A 261 -18.95 0.34 -3.38
CA ILE A 261 -19.26 1.55 -2.60
C ILE A 261 -18.74 1.38 -1.16
N GLN A 262 -18.99 0.25 -0.52
CA GLN A 262 -18.50 -0.02 0.84
C GLN A 262 -16.96 -0.09 0.89
N ALA A 263 -16.30 -0.59 -0.15
CA ALA A 263 -14.84 -0.55 -0.24
C ALA A 263 -14.31 0.89 -0.20
N ALA A 264 -14.94 1.82 -0.92
CA ALA A 264 -14.60 3.24 -0.86
C ALA A 264 -14.87 3.84 0.54
N VAL A 265 -15.99 3.47 1.19
CA VAL A 265 -16.27 3.85 2.58
C VAL A 265 -15.17 3.36 3.52
N TYR A 266 -14.73 2.11 3.38
CA TYR A 266 -13.68 1.52 4.24
C TYR A 266 -12.33 2.23 4.06
N ILE A 267 -11.95 2.58 2.82
CA ILE A 267 -10.74 3.39 2.56
C ILE A 267 -10.81 4.71 3.33
N CYS A 268 -11.94 5.42 3.22
CA CYS A 268 -12.14 6.70 3.90
C CYS A 268 -12.15 6.54 5.43
N LEU A 269 -12.84 5.53 5.96
CA LEU A 269 -12.89 5.26 7.41
C LEU A 269 -11.51 4.93 7.99
N VAL A 270 -10.70 4.12 7.30
CA VAL A 270 -9.32 3.83 7.74
C VAL A 270 -8.48 5.10 7.74
N ALA A 271 -8.59 5.96 6.71
CA ALA A 271 -7.87 7.22 6.66
C ALA A 271 -8.28 8.17 7.81
N LEU A 272 -9.59 8.30 8.08
CA LEU A 272 -10.10 9.08 9.21
C LEU A 272 -9.64 8.50 10.55
N ALA A 273 -9.69 7.17 10.74
CA ALA A 273 -9.21 6.51 11.94
C ALA A 273 -7.70 6.75 12.16
N CYS A 274 -6.91 6.77 11.09
CA CYS A 274 -5.49 7.10 11.14
C CYS A 274 -5.20 8.59 11.44
N SER A 275 -6.15 9.48 11.27
CA SER A 275 -5.99 10.90 11.59
C SER A 275 -6.49 11.27 12.99
N TRP A 276 -7.20 10.38 13.66
CA TRP A 276 -7.89 10.65 14.92
C TRP A 276 -7.15 10.09 16.16
N ARG A 277 -7.75 10.24 17.34
CA ARG A 277 -7.21 9.76 18.64
C ARG A 277 -6.94 8.25 18.67
N ILE A 278 -7.64 7.48 17.83
CA ILE A 278 -7.47 6.02 17.69
C ILE A 278 -6.35 5.63 16.70
N ARG A 279 -5.59 6.60 16.16
CA ARG A 279 -4.49 6.36 15.21
C ARG A 279 -3.51 5.31 15.71
N LYS A 280 -3.00 5.46 16.94
CA LYS A 280 -1.97 4.55 17.48
C LYS A 280 -2.41 3.09 17.53
N PRO A 281 -3.57 2.72 18.14
CA PRO A 281 -4.01 1.34 18.15
C PRO A 281 -4.27 0.79 16.75
N ILE A 282 -4.90 1.56 15.86
CA ILE A 282 -5.19 1.14 14.47
C ILE A 282 -3.88 0.85 13.71
N GLN A 283 -2.92 1.77 13.73
CA GLN A 283 -1.63 1.57 13.08
C GLN A 283 -0.85 0.42 13.71
N THR A 284 -0.87 0.27 15.03
CA THR A 284 -0.19 -0.83 15.71
C THR A 284 -0.77 -2.19 15.29
N CYS A 285 -2.07 -2.29 15.06
CA CYS A 285 -2.69 -3.53 14.62
C CYS A 285 -2.40 -3.85 13.15
N PHE A 286 -2.60 -2.90 12.26
CA PHE A 286 -2.65 -3.17 10.82
C PHE A 286 -1.36 -2.83 10.06
N GLU A 287 -0.58 -1.81 10.45
CA GLU A 287 0.64 -1.43 9.72
C GLU A 287 1.66 -2.56 9.56
N PRO A 288 1.96 -3.38 10.60
CA PRO A 288 2.90 -4.49 10.44
C PRO A 288 2.44 -5.52 9.40
N LEU A 289 1.14 -5.86 9.40
CA LEU A 289 0.54 -6.75 8.41
C LEU A 289 0.63 -6.15 6.99
N GLY A 290 0.34 -4.85 6.85
CA GLY A 290 0.41 -4.17 5.57
C GLY A 290 1.82 -4.05 5.00
N ARG A 291 2.83 -3.95 5.86
CA ARG A 291 4.25 -3.96 5.46
C ARG A 291 4.75 -5.34 5.03
N MET A 292 4.10 -6.39 5.49
CA MET A 292 4.38 -7.78 5.16
C MET A 292 3.18 -8.45 4.45
N ALA A 293 2.42 -7.67 3.67
CA ALA A 293 1.15 -8.09 3.08
C ALA A 293 1.28 -9.33 2.17
N LEU A 294 2.32 -9.39 1.34
CA LEU A 294 2.57 -10.54 0.47
C LEU A 294 2.95 -11.79 1.29
N THR A 295 3.83 -11.62 2.27
CA THR A 295 4.21 -12.69 3.20
C THR A 295 3.01 -13.19 3.99
N CYS A 296 2.20 -12.28 4.55
CA CYS A 296 1.00 -12.64 5.31
C CYS A 296 -0.05 -13.34 4.42
N TYR A 297 -0.28 -12.84 3.20
CA TYR A 297 -1.22 -13.43 2.26
C TYR A 297 -0.86 -14.87 1.90
N VAL A 298 0.37 -15.07 1.44
CA VAL A 298 0.84 -16.41 1.03
C VAL A 298 0.91 -17.35 2.22
N SER A 299 1.51 -16.92 3.35
CA SER A 299 1.63 -17.78 4.54
C SER A 299 0.28 -18.16 5.15
N ALA A 300 -0.76 -17.31 5.03
CA ALA A 300 -2.09 -17.65 5.50
C ALA A 300 -2.64 -18.92 4.84
N SER A 301 -2.52 -19.04 3.51
CA SER A 301 -2.98 -20.24 2.78
C SER A 301 -2.21 -21.49 3.21
N PHE A 302 -0.88 -21.39 3.38
CA PHE A 302 -0.05 -22.51 3.84
C PHE A 302 -0.36 -22.94 5.28
N ILE A 303 -0.86 -22.03 6.12
CA ILE A 303 -1.27 -22.35 7.50
C ILE A 303 -2.70 -22.92 7.51
N VAL A 304 -3.62 -22.29 6.78
CA VAL A 304 -5.05 -22.57 6.87
C VAL A 304 -5.44 -23.84 6.10
N ALA A 305 -4.84 -24.11 4.93
CA ALA A 305 -5.18 -25.29 4.13
C ALA A 305 -4.98 -26.61 4.91
N PRO A 306 -3.82 -26.88 5.54
CA PRO A 306 -3.66 -28.11 6.33
C PRO A 306 -4.56 -28.15 7.57
N ILE A 307 -4.87 -27.02 8.20
CA ILE A 307 -5.84 -26.96 9.30
C ILE A 307 -7.22 -27.37 8.82
N GLY A 308 -7.65 -26.90 7.63
CA GLY A 308 -8.94 -27.26 7.04
C GLY A 308 -9.04 -28.77 6.78
N VAL A 309 -7.98 -29.40 6.32
CA VAL A 309 -7.90 -30.85 6.13
C VAL A 309 -7.96 -31.58 7.48
N ALA A 310 -7.17 -31.14 8.46
CA ALA A 310 -7.11 -31.77 9.80
C ALA A 310 -8.44 -31.68 10.57
N LEU A 311 -9.19 -30.59 10.37
CA LEU A 311 -10.48 -30.37 11.01
C LEU A 311 -11.69 -30.83 10.16
N HIS A 312 -11.44 -31.51 9.04
CA HIS A 312 -12.46 -32.06 8.13
C HIS A 312 -13.50 -31.01 7.67
N TRP A 313 -13.06 -29.76 7.42
CA TRP A 313 -13.98 -28.68 7.07
C TRP A 313 -14.68 -28.87 5.72
N LYS A 314 -14.16 -29.74 4.86
CA LYS A 314 -14.84 -30.14 3.64
C LYS A 314 -16.21 -30.77 3.92
N GLU A 315 -16.36 -31.45 5.05
CA GLU A 315 -17.62 -32.08 5.52
C GLU A 315 -18.34 -31.26 6.61
N SER A 316 -17.96 -29.97 6.77
CA SER A 316 -18.59 -29.07 7.75
C SER A 316 -19.18 -27.85 7.06
N ARG A 317 -20.28 -27.31 7.59
CA ARG A 317 -20.87 -26.03 7.19
C ARG A 317 -20.74 -24.97 8.28
N ASP A 318 -20.05 -25.26 9.35
CA ASP A 318 -19.94 -24.35 10.49
C ASP A 318 -18.85 -23.32 10.23
N VAL A 319 -19.29 -22.05 10.11
CA VAL A 319 -18.42 -20.91 9.87
C VAL A 319 -17.76 -20.39 11.17
N ALA A 320 -18.33 -20.69 12.34
CA ALA A 320 -17.85 -20.14 13.60
C ALA A 320 -16.41 -20.62 13.95
N PRO A 321 -16.07 -21.92 13.89
CA PRO A 321 -14.69 -22.38 14.08
C PRO A 321 -13.74 -21.83 13.02
N LEU A 322 -14.20 -21.69 11.77
CA LEU A 322 -13.45 -21.10 10.67
C LEU A 322 -13.02 -19.67 11.01
N LEU A 323 -13.95 -18.84 11.48
CA LEU A 323 -13.67 -17.46 11.87
C LEU A 323 -12.75 -17.38 13.10
N ALA A 324 -12.89 -18.30 14.04
CA ALA A 324 -12.00 -18.38 15.21
C ALA A 324 -10.54 -18.66 14.76
N VAL A 325 -10.35 -19.59 13.83
CA VAL A 325 -9.00 -19.88 13.26
C VAL A 325 -8.51 -18.70 12.44
N ALA A 326 -9.35 -18.04 11.63
CA ALA A 326 -8.97 -16.84 10.91
C ALA A 326 -8.46 -15.74 11.86
N ALA A 327 -9.21 -15.49 12.95
CA ALA A 327 -8.82 -14.51 13.95
C ALA A 327 -7.49 -14.88 14.63
N LEU A 328 -7.31 -16.15 14.99
CA LEU A 328 -6.06 -16.66 15.58
C LEU A 328 -4.87 -16.46 14.61
N VAL A 329 -5.02 -16.83 13.35
CA VAL A 329 -3.99 -16.66 12.32
C VAL A 329 -3.60 -15.19 12.16
N LEU A 330 -4.59 -14.28 12.09
CA LEU A 330 -4.34 -12.84 11.98
C LEU A 330 -3.62 -12.27 13.21
N VAL A 331 -3.99 -12.70 14.41
CA VAL A 331 -3.30 -12.30 15.65
C VAL A 331 -1.85 -12.78 15.64
N VAL A 332 -1.63 -14.06 15.33
CA VAL A 332 -0.28 -14.65 15.25
C VAL A 332 0.55 -13.94 14.19
N GLN A 333 0.01 -13.71 12.99
CA GLN A 333 0.70 -12.98 11.93
C GLN A 333 1.01 -11.54 12.34
N SER A 334 0.09 -10.84 13.02
CA SER A 334 0.32 -9.47 13.50
C SER A 334 1.46 -9.41 14.52
N ILE A 335 1.54 -10.38 15.44
CA ILE A 335 2.62 -10.48 16.43
C ILE A 335 3.93 -10.83 15.72
N ALA A 336 3.94 -11.84 14.86
CA ALA A 336 5.10 -12.28 14.11
C ALA A 336 5.66 -11.15 13.22
N ALA A 337 4.78 -10.43 12.51
CA ALA A 337 5.17 -9.28 11.68
C ALA A 337 5.82 -8.16 12.51
N ARG A 338 5.28 -7.86 13.70
CA ARG A 338 5.89 -6.86 14.60
C ARG A 338 7.27 -7.29 15.08
N LEU A 339 7.42 -8.54 15.51
CA LEU A 339 8.70 -9.07 15.98
C LEU A 339 9.73 -9.10 14.85
N TRP A 340 9.34 -9.55 13.67
CA TRP A 340 10.17 -9.56 12.47
C TRP A 340 10.64 -8.16 12.09
N LEU A 341 9.71 -7.19 11.99
CA LEU A 341 9.99 -5.83 11.57
C LEU A 341 10.79 -5.00 12.61
N ARG A 342 11.01 -5.52 13.83
CA ARG A 342 11.97 -4.93 14.77
C ARG A 342 13.42 -5.13 14.29
N ARG A 343 13.72 -6.26 13.66
CA ARG A 343 15.08 -6.65 13.21
C ARG A 343 15.29 -6.43 11.71
N PHE A 344 14.23 -6.56 10.92
CA PHE A 344 14.28 -6.53 9.46
C PHE A 344 13.47 -5.36 8.89
N ARG A 345 13.86 -4.91 7.68
CA ARG A 345 13.22 -3.77 6.99
C ARG A 345 11.98 -4.20 6.22
N TYR A 346 11.98 -5.42 5.69
CA TYR A 346 10.97 -6.00 4.79
C TYR A 346 10.56 -7.37 5.29
N GLY A 347 9.35 -7.81 4.93
CA GLY A 347 8.98 -9.22 5.07
C GLY A 347 9.80 -10.10 4.11
N PRO A 348 9.86 -11.43 4.37
CA PRO A 348 10.66 -12.33 3.54
C PRO A 348 10.30 -12.28 2.05
N LEU A 349 9.02 -12.43 1.70
CA LEU A 349 8.58 -12.40 0.30
C LEU A 349 8.66 -10.99 -0.31
N GLU A 350 8.40 -9.94 0.47
CA GLU A 350 8.58 -8.56 0.03
C GLU A 350 10.04 -8.25 -0.29
N TRP A 351 10.97 -8.81 0.48
CA TRP A 351 12.40 -8.66 0.24
C TRP A 351 12.82 -9.34 -1.06
N VAL A 352 12.45 -10.61 -1.26
CA VAL A 352 12.70 -11.34 -2.51
C VAL A 352 12.14 -10.59 -3.71
N TRP A 353 10.85 -10.22 -3.62
CA TRP A 353 10.17 -9.47 -4.67
C TRP A 353 10.84 -8.13 -4.98
N ARG A 354 11.34 -7.45 -3.95
CA ARG A 354 12.06 -6.19 -4.10
C ARG A 354 13.42 -6.38 -4.76
N CYS A 355 14.19 -7.39 -4.37
CA CYS A 355 15.48 -7.71 -4.99
C CYS A 355 15.29 -8.02 -6.48
N LEU A 356 14.30 -8.82 -6.85
CA LEU A 356 13.97 -9.13 -8.24
C LEU A 356 13.48 -7.88 -9.01
N THR A 357 12.70 -7.01 -8.38
CA THR A 357 12.23 -5.76 -8.99
C THR A 357 13.38 -4.86 -9.40
N TRP A 358 14.31 -4.60 -8.49
CA TRP A 358 15.41 -3.67 -8.69
C TRP A 358 16.68 -4.32 -9.23
N TRP A 359 16.68 -5.66 -9.34
CA TRP A 359 17.83 -6.46 -9.77
C TRP A 359 19.10 -6.18 -8.97
N THR A 360 18.92 -5.99 -7.66
CA THR A 360 19.99 -5.73 -6.69
C THR A 360 19.65 -6.38 -5.37
N LEU A 361 20.65 -6.94 -4.69
CA LEU A 361 20.48 -7.39 -3.31
C LEU A 361 20.35 -6.16 -2.41
N VAL A 362 19.21 -6.06 -1.74
CA VAL A 362 18.91 -4.98 -0.79
C VAL A 362 19.11 -5.50 0.63
N ASP A 363 19.75 -4.70 1.48
CA ASP A 363 19.92 -5.09 2.88
C ASP A 363 18.57 -5.31 3.55
N ILE A 364 18.37 -6.53 4.03
CA ILE A 364 17.16 -6.91 4.76
C ILE A 364 17.21 -6.45 6.22
N ARG A 365 18.41 -6.40 6.84
CA ARG A 365 18.58 -5.98 8.24
C ARG A 365 18.43 -4.47 8.39
N ARG A 366 17.94 -4.03 9.54
CA ARG A 366 18.01 -2.63 9.93
C ARG A 366 19.42 -2.33 10.36
N ALA A 367 20.01 -1.21 9.88
CA ALA A 367 21.25 -0.70 10.44
C ALA A 367 21.06 -0.46 11.94
N THR A 368 21.93 -0.98 12.75
CA THR A 368 22.03 -0.66 14.18
C THR A 368 22.64 0.71 14.33
N ALA A 369 22.38 1.42 15.44
CA ALA A 369 22.96 2.73 15.69
C ALA A 369 24.52 2.72 15.68
N ALA A 370 25.12 1.54 15.91
CA ALA A 370 26.56 1.32 15.82
C ALA A 370 27.13 1.35 14.38
N ASP A 371 26.29 1.23 13.34
CA ASP A 371 26.70 1.25 11.94
C ASP A 371 26.67 2.68 11.34
N SER A 372 26.49 3.72 12.16
CA SER A 372 26.52 5.11 11.71
C SER A 372 27.95 5.53 11.42
N PRO A 373 28.31 6.02 10.21
CA PRO A 373 29.70 6.40 9.87
C PRO A 373 30.33 7.45 10.79
N GLY A 374 29.54 8.16 11.58
CA GLY A 374 30.03 9.17 12.55
C GLY A 374 30.71 8.61 13.79
N ASP A 375 30.44 7.36 14.18
CA ASP A 375 31.08 6.76 15.37
C ASP A 375 32.43 6.09 15.03
N ALA A 376 32.63 5.69 13.78
CA ALA A 376 33.92 5.17 13.31
C ALA A 376 34.98 6.28 13.29
N ASP A 377 34.64 7.48 12.89
CA ASP A 377 35.55 8.64 12.88
C ASP A 377 35.82 9.16 14.28
N ALA A 378 34.82 9.10 15.19
CA ALA A 378 35.00 9.45 16.59
C ALA A 378 35.86 8.43 17.39
N ALA A 379 35.79 7.15 17.02
CA ALA A 379 36.62 6.11 17.61
C ALA A 379 38.09 6.21 17.12
N GLN A 380 38.32 6.57 15.85
CA GLN A 380 39.67 6.82 15.34
C GLN A 380 40.31 8.11 15.88
N ALA A 381 39.50 9.13 16.20
CA ALA A 381 39.98 10.37 16.80
C ALA A 381 40.38 10.22 18.28
N ARG A 382 39.92 9.18 18.98
CA ARG A 382 40.27 8.88 20.39
C ARG A 382 41.53 8.00 20.53
N VAL A 383 42.06 7.48 19.43
CA VAL A 383 43.29 6.63 19.42
C VAL A 383 44.51 7.40 18.91
N ARG A 384 44.35 8.67 18.54
CA ARG A 384 45.43 9.62 18.28
C ARG A 384 45.51 10.64 19.42
#